data_b5cabcfe6dc7372844c1fa78b82d4a0f
#
_entry.id   b5cabcfe6dc7372844c1fa78b82d4a0f
#
_cell.length_a   1.000
_cell.length_b   1.000
_cell.length_c   1.000
_cell.angle_alpha   90.00
_cell.angle_beta   90.00
_cell.angle_gamma   90.00
#
_symmetry.space_group_name_H-M   'P 1'
#
loop_
_entity.id
_entity.type
_entity.pdbx_description
1 polymer ?
#
loop_
_entity_poly.entity_id
_entity_poly.type
_entity_poly.pdbx_seq_one_letter_code
_entity_poly.pdbx_strand_id
1 'polypeptide(L)'
;MTLQEYIEQEILPRYAAFDKGHQRDHAESVIQESLILAQEHGANKEMAYTIAAFHDLGLAVDRALHHIHSGEILMADPILPQFFTMEQLLIMRDAVEDHRASSKNAPRTIYGAIVAEADRHIDPETILRRALQFGMKQHPEADFEWHFERAYQHMLEKYAEGGYMRLWLHSKRNVEGLKALRAIINDKEHMKNICATIFQLL
;
A
#
# COMPACT_ATOMS: atom_id res chain seq x y z
N MET A 1 28.55 5.13 6.55
CA MET A 1 27.25 5.05 5.81
C MET A 1 26.15 5.33 6.80
N THR A 2 25.34 6.33 6.56
CA THR A 2 24.14 6.63 7.37
C THR A 2 23.02 5.64 7.06
N LEU A 3 22.00 5.58 7.91
CA LEU A 3 20.80 4.77 7.65
C LEU A 3 20.13 5.15 6.33
N GLN A 4 20.02 6.44 6.06
CA GLN A 4 19.42 6.95 4.83
C GLN A 4 20.23 6.53 3.59
N GLU A 5 21.56 6.73 3.60
CA GLU A 5 22.43 6.28 2.51
C GLU A 5 22.30 4.78 2.25
N TYR A 6 22.23 3.98 3.31
CA TYR A 6 22.05 2.54 3.19
C TYR A 6 20.73 2.19 2.49
N ILE A 7 19.63 2.77 2.96
CA ILE A 7 18.31 2.47 2.39
C ILE A 7 18.22 2.94 0.93
N GLU A 8 18.72 4.12 0.60
CA GLU A 8 18.69 4.66 -0.76
C GLU A 8 19.55 3.87 -1.75
N GLN A 9 20.70 3.37 -1.32
CA GLN A 9 21.67 2.69 -2.18
C GLN A 9 21.45 1.18 -2.28
N GLU A 10 20.98 0.53 -1.22
CA GLU A 10 20.92 -0.93 -1.15
C GLU A 10 19.49 -1.49 -1.10
N ILE A 11 18.52 -0.75 -0.53
CA ILE A 11 17.16 -1.24 -0.33
C ILE A 11 16.23 -0.78 -1.44
N LEU A 12 16.12 0.52 -1.68
CA LEU A 12 15.20 1.07 -2.70
C LEU A 12 15.48 0.58 -4.13
N PRO A 13 16.74 0.32 -4.56
CA PRO A 13 16.97 -0.26 -5.89
C PRO A 13 16.34 -1.64 -6.11
N ARG A 14 16.08 -2.41 -5.05
CA ARG A 14 15.43 -3.73 -5.15
C ARG A 14 14.01 -3.66 -5.72
N TYR A 15 13.34 -2.54 -5.55
CA TYR A 15 12.00 -2.28 -6.07
C TYR A 15 11.92 -2.23 -7.60
N ALA A 16 13.04 -2.03 -8.29
CA ALA A 16 13.08 -2.02 -9.77
C ALA A 16 12.68 -3.37 -10.40
N ALA A 17 12.75 -4.47 -9.63
CA ALA A 17 12.38 -5.81 -10.10
C ALA A 17 10.86 -6.09 -10.00
N PHE A 18 10.08 -5.23 -9.33
CA PHE A 18 8.66 -5.46 -9.06
C PHE A 18 7.76 -4.93 -10.18
N ASP A 19 6.48 -5.30 -10.14
CA ASP A 19 5.49 -4.80 -11.09
C ASP A 19 5.25 -3.28 -10.92
N LYS A 20 4.67 -2.65 -11.95
CA LYS A 20 4.44 -1.18 -11.99
C LYS A 20 3.70 -0.61 -10.78
N GLY A 21 2.95 -1.42 -10.04
CA GLY A 21 2.21 -0.97 -8.85
C GLY A 21 3.03 -0.96 -7.57
N HIS A 22 4.23 -1.56 -7.60
CA HIS A 22 5.09 -1.75 -6.44
C HIS A 22 6.55 -1.37 -6.75
N GLN A 23 6.76 -0.40 -7.63
CA GLN A 23 8.08 0.11 -7.97
C GLN A 23 8.58 1.15 -6.97
N ARG A 24 9.76 1.69 -7.20
CA ARG A 24 10.43 2.62 -6.30
C ARG A 24 9.59 3.86 -5.96
N ASP A 25 8.84 4.40 -6.91
CA ASP A 25 7.93 5.53 -6.72
C ASP A 25 6.84 5.24 -5.68
N HIS A 26 6.30 4.01 -5.68
CA HIS A 26 5.39 3.56 -4.64
C HIS A 26 6.07 3.54 -3.26
N ALA A 27 7.24 2.90 -3.15
CA ALA A 27 7.98 2.85 -1.89
C ALA A 27 8.31 4.25 -1.35
N GLU A 28 8.75 5.16 -2.21
CA GLU A 28 9.03 6.56 -1.87
C GLU A 28 7.77 7.30 -1.39
N SER A 29 6.61 7.06 -2.03
CA SER A 29 5.33 7.62 -1.59
C SER A 29 4.92 7.11 -0.22
N VAL A 30 5.08 5.81 0.05
CA VAL A 30 4.81 5.20 1.36
C VAL A 30 5.76 5.75 2.44
N ILE A 31 7.04 5.94 2.11
CA ILE A 31 8.02 6.57 3.01
C ILE A 31 7.59 7.99 3.38
N GLN A 32 7.26 8.83 2.40
CA GLN A 32 6.87 10.21 2.64
C GLN A 32 5.65 10.30 3.57
N GLU A 33 4.62 9.54 3.30
CA GLU A 33 3.42 9.53 4.13
C GLU A 33 3.69 8.94 5.52
N SER A 34 4.52 7.89 5.63
CA SER A 34 4.90 7.31 6.92
C SER A 34 5.65 8.31 7.79
N LEU A 35 6.50 9.17 7.21
CA LEU A 35 7.21 10.22 7.94
C LEU A 35 6.27 11.32 8.44
N ILE A 36 5.26 11.70 7.65
CA ILE A 36 4.22 12.65 8.05
C ILE A 36 3.43 12.07 9.24
N LEU A 37 2.91 10.86 9.10
CA LEU A 37 2.14 10.20 10.15
C LEU A 37 2.97 9.95 11.41
N ALA A 38 4.24 9.58 11.27
CA ALA A 38 5.14 9.41 12.40
C ALA A 38 5.33 10.73 13.18
N GLN A 39 5.43 11.85 12.48
CA GLN A 39 5.49 13.17 13.11
C GLN A 39 4.19 13.52 13.84
N GLU A 40 3.04 13.29 13.21
CA GLU A 40 1.72 13.58 13.78
C GLU A 40 1.43 12.76 15.05
N HIS A 41 1.92 11.52 15.08
CA HIS A 41 1.69 10.57 16.18
C HIS A 41 2.86 10.44 17.16
N GLY A 42 3.91 11.27 17.05
CA GLY A 42 5.07 11.26 17.96
C GLY A 42 5.89 9.96 17.89
N ALA A 43 5.84 9.23 16.77
CA ALA A 43 6.61 8.00 16.55
C ALA A 43 8.04 8.31 16.06
N ASN A 44 8.94 7.34 16.26
CA ASN A 44 10.32 7.47 15.77
C ASN A 44 10.36 7.44 14.25
N LYS A 45 10.85 8.54 13.64
CA LYS A 45 10.90 8.71 12.19
C LYS A 45 11.84 7.74 11.48
N GLU A 46 12.97 7.39 12.09
CA GLU A 46 13.92 6.45 11.49
C GLU A 46 13.33 5.03 11.42
N MET A 47 12.59 4.61 12.46
CA MET A 47 11.85 3.35 12.43
C MET A 47 10.75 3.38 11.35
N ALA A 48 9.92 4.45 11.30
CA ALA A 48 8.86 4.58 10.30
C ALA A 48 9.41 4.59 8.86
N TYR A 49 10.52 5.30 8.63
CA TYR A 49 11.23 5.35 7.36
C TYR A 49 11.69 3.95 6.92
N THR A 50 12.34 3.22 7.83
CA THR A 50 12.88 1.89 7.54
C THR A 50 11.76 0.87 7.31
N ILE A 51 10.70 0.88 8.13
CA ILE A 51 9.52 0.02 7.95
C ILE A 51 8.91 0.23 6.56
N ALA A 52 8.71 1.50 6.17
CA ALA A 52 8.17 1.84 4.87
C ALA A 52 9.09 1.40 3.72
N ALA A 53 10.41 1.50 3.87
CA ALA A 53 11.37 1.06 2.86
C ALA A 53 11.41 -0.48 2.70
N PHE A 54 11.07 -1.24 3.71
CA PHE A 54 11.13 -2.71 3.70
C PHE A 54 9.77 -3.39 3.45
N HIS A 55 8.63 -2.67 3.51
CA HIS A 55 7.30 -3.26 3.61
C HIS A 55 6.96 -4.26 2.50
N ASP A 56 7.42 -4.04 1.29
CA ASP A 56 7.08 -4.83 0.09
C ASP A 56 8.23 -5.70 -0.44
N LEU A 57 9.40 -5.73 0.20
CA LEU A 57 10.56 -6.50 -0.29
C LEU A 57 10.27 -8.00 -0.44
N GLY A 58 9.36 -8.54 0.32
CA GLY A 58 8.90 -9.93 0.24
C GLY A 58 8.19 -10.28 -1.06
N LEU A 59 7.78 -9.30 -1.88
CA LEU A 59 7.25 -9.54 -3.23
C LEU A 59 8.23 -10.28 -4.15
N ALA A 60 9.52 -10.20 -3.85
CA ALA A 60 10.55 -10.98 -4.54
C ALA A 60 10.46 -12.49 -4.27
N VAL A 61 9.79 -12.89 -3.19
CA VAL A 61 9.69 -14.29 -2.73
C VAL A 61 8.31 -14.86 -3.07
N ASP A 62 7.25 -14.28 -2.51
CA ASP A 62 5.86 -14.71 -2.69
C ASP A 62 4.89 -13.54 -2.50
N ARG A 63 4.05 -13.30 -3.52
CA ARG A 63 3.05 -12.23 -3.48
C ARG A 63 1.97 -12.46 -2.40
N ALA A 64 1.59 -13.69 -2.13
CA ALA A 64 0.54 -13.99 -1.17
C ALA A 64 0.99 -13.78 0.29
N LEU A 65 2.27 -14.04 0.55
CA LEU A 65 2.91 -13.95 1.86
C LEU A 65 3.96 -12.83 1.95
N HIS A 66 3.96 -11.87 0.98
CA HIS A 66 4.98 -10.83 0.91
C HIS A 66 5.20 -10.10 2.24
N HIS A 67 4.15 -9.80 2.99
CA HIS A 67 4.23 -9.12 4.27
C HIS A 67 5.04 -9.90 5.32
N ILE A 68 4.92 -11.23 5.35
CA ILE A 68 5.72 -12.10 6.23
C ILE A 68 7.17 -12.13 5.76
N HIS A 69 7.38 -12.38 4.47
CA HIS A 69 8.74 -12.40 3.90
C HIS A 69 9.45 -11.05 4.01
N SER A 70 8.73 -9.93 3.92
CA SER A 70 9.30 -8.60 4.17
C SER A 70 9.79 -8.46 5.62
N GLY A 71 9.01 -8.96 6.58
CA GLY A 71 9.43 -9.01 7.99
C GLY A 71 10.67 -9.89 8.21
N GLU A 72 10.73 -11.06 7.56
CA GLU A 72 11.89 -11.95 7.59
C GLU A 72 13.14 -11.28 6.99
N ILE A 73 12.99 -10.59 5.84
CA ILE A 73 14.07 -9.84 5.19
C ILE A 73 14.59 -8.73 6.10
N LEU A 74 13.70 -7.98 6.77
CA LEU A 74 14.10 -6.95 7.73
C LEU A 74 14.89 -7.54 8.89
N MET A 75 14.43 -8.64 9.48
CA MET A 75 15.10 -9.29 10.60
C MET A 75 16.45 -9.93 10.24
N ALA A 76 16.60 -10.38 8.99
CA ALA A 76 17.83 -10.98 8.48
C ALA A 76 18.87 -9.94 8.01
N ASP A 77 18.50 -8.66 7.97
CA ASP A 77 19.37 -7.60 7.47
C ASP A 77 20.57 -7.35 8.40
N PRO A 78 21.83 -7.50 7.91
CA PRO A 78 23.00 -7.43 8.77
C PRO A 78 23.41 -5.99 9.16
N ILE A 79 22.83 -4.98 8.52
CA ILE A 79 23.18 -3.58 8.71
C ILE A 79 22.27 -2.89 9.73
N LEU A 80 20.98 -3.23 9.74
CA LEU A 80 20.00 -2.60 10.64
C LEU A 80 20.36 -2.69 12.14
N PRO A 81 21.02 -3.76 12.66
CA PRO A 81 21.47 -3.80 14.07
C PRO A 81 22.50 -2.73 14.47
N GLN A 82 23.07 -2.02 13.50
CA GLN A 82 23.96 -0.87 13.77
C GLN A 82 23.16 0.40 14.14
N PHE A 83 21.88 0.46 13.80
CA PHE A 83 21.01 1.61 13.98
C PHE A 83 19.89 1.37 14.99
N PHE A 84 19.47 0.12 15.16
CA PHE A 84 18.30 -0.25 15.97
C PHE A 84 18.61 -1.36 16.96
N THR A 85 18.00 -1.28 18.14
CA THR A 85 18.04 -2.37 19.12
C THR A 85 17.22 -3.56 18.64
N MET A 86 17.45 -4.74 19.22
CA MET A 86 16.67 -5.93 18.91
C MET A 86 15.16 -5.72 19.20
N GLU A 87 14.82 -5.01 20.26
CA GLU A 87 13.44 -4.67 20.60
C GLU A 87 12.77 -3.81 19.50
N GLN A 88 13.51 -2.81 18.99
CA GLN A 88 13.03 -1.98 17.88
C GLN A 88 12.88 -2.79 16.59
N LEU A 89 13.83 -3.68 16.29
CA LEU A 89 13.74 -4.56 15.10
C LEU A 89 12.52 -5.49 15.16
N LEU A 90 12.18 -6.02 16.34
CA LEU A 90 10.97 -6.84 16.51
C LEU A 90 9.70 -6.02 16.28
N ILE A 91 9.63 -4.79 16.80
CA ILE A 91 8.51 -3.88 16.55
C ILE A 91 8.41 -3.55 15.05
N MET A 92 9.53 -3.30 14.40
CA MET A 92 9.59 -2.98 12.97
C MET A 92 9.15 -4.17 12.10
N ARG A 93 9.59 -5.39 12.42
CA ARG A 93 9.11 -6.61 11.78
C ARG A 93 7.59 -6.73 11.88
N ASP A 94 7.07 -6.61 13.09
CA ASP A 94 5.65 -6.71 13.35
C ASP A 94 4.85 -5.66 12.55
N ALA A 95 5.39 -4.44 12.44
CA ALA A 95 4.78 -3.38 11.65
C ALA A 95 4.79 -3.70 10.15
N VAL A 96 5.89 -4.23 9.62
CA VAL A 96 5.98 -4.68 8.22
C VAL A 96 4.96 -5.78 7.94
N GLU A 97 4.80 -6.76 8.83
CA GLU A 97 3.80 -7.82 8.67
C GLU A 97 2.36 -7.29 8.71
N ASP A 98 2.10 -6.23 9.46
CA ASP A 98 0.75 -5.67 9.68
C ASP A 98 0.25 -4.78 8.52
N HIS A 99 1.11 -4.38 7.55
CA HIS A 99 0.70 -3.43 6.52
C HIS A 99 -0.38 -3.93 5.57
N ARG A 100 -0.55 -5.25 5.43
CA ARG A 100 -1.44 -5.86 4.44
C ARG A 100 -2.89 -5.40 4.57
N ALA A 101 -3.45 -4.80 3.50
CA ALA A 101 -4.79 -4.22 3.48
C ALA A 101 -5.92 -5.24 3.76
N SER A 102 -5.73 -6.51 3.41
CA SER A 102 -6.71 -7.59 3.64
C SER A 102 -6.60 -8.24 5.02
N SER A 103 -5.70 -7.77 5.89
CA SER A 103 -5.64 -8.25 7.28
C SER A 103 -6.95 -7.93 8.00
N LYS A 104 -7.49 -8.93 8.71
CA LYS A 104 -8.69 -8.76 9.54
C LYS A 104 -8.38 -8.18 10.91
N ASN A 105 -7.12 -8.29 11.34
CA ASN A 105 -6.66 -7.83 12.64
C ASN A 105 -6.19 -6.37 12.57
N ALA A 106 -6.38 -5.64 13.66
CA ALA A 106 -5.76 -4.33 13.81
C ALA A 106 -4.23 -4.48 13.89
N PRO A 107 -3.48 -3.49 13.39
CA PRO A 107 -2.02 -3.48 13.56
C PRO A 107 -1.63 -3.55 15.04
N ARG A 108 -0.57 -4.31 15.32
CA ARG A 108 -0.08 -4.57 16.71
C ARG A 108 0.51 -3.34 17.37
N THR A 109 1.00 -2.39 16.58
CA THR A 109 1.69 -1.19 17.07
C THR A 109 1.28 0.04 16.28
N ILE A 110 1.62 1.23 16.80
CA ILE A 110 1.46 2.49 16.07
C ILE A 110 2.23 2.47 14.74
N TYR A 111 3.39 1.80 14.66
CA TYR A 111 4.18 1.68 13.44
C TYR A 111 3.49 0.84 12.38
N GLY A 112 2.83 -0.25 12.79
CA GLY A 112 1.98 -1.05 11.89
C GLY A 112 0.80 -0.24 11.36
N ALA A 113 0.17 0.58 12.21
CA ALA A 113 -0.90 1.47 11.79
C ALA A 113 -0.40 2.55 10.80
N ILE A 114 0.80 3.13 11.04
CA ILE A 114 1.43 4.14 10.17
C ILE A 114 1.68 3.56 8.79
N VAL A 115 2.41 2.44 8.67
CA VAL A 115 2.74 1.87 7.36
C VAL A 115 1.50 1.37 6.63
N ALA A 116 0.57 0.74 7.34
CA ALA A 116 -0.69 0.28 6.75
C ALA A 116 -1.55 1.44 6.24
N GLU A 117 -1.59 2.57 6.93
CA GLU A 117 -2.28 3.79 6.49
C GLU A 117 -1.56 4.44 5.31
N ALA A 118 -0.23 4.53 5.36
CA ALA A 118 0.60 5.13 4.32
C ALA A 118 0.50 4.37 2.98
N ASP A 119 0.53 3.03 3.03
CA ASP A 119 0.39 2.15 1.87
C ASP A 119 -1.00 2.24 1.20
N ARG A 120 -2.04 2.65 1.95
CA ARG A 120 -3.40 2.84 1.43
C ARG A 120 -3.58 4.16 0.68
N HIS A 121 -2.78 4.42 -0.34
CA HIS A 121 -2.97 5.61 -1.16
C HIS A 121 -4.32 5.54 -1.89
N ILE A 122 -5.35 6.23 -1.35
CA ILE A 122 -6.71 6.23 -1.90
C ILE A 122 -6.86 7.42 -2.85
N ASP A 123 -6.45 7.20 -4.09
CA ASP A 123 -6.74 8.08 -5.23
C ASP A 123 -7.77 7.40 -6.14
N PRO A 124 -8.96 7.99 -6.35
CA PRO A 124 -10.05 7.35 -7.08
C PRO A 124 -9.68 6.93 -8.50
N GLU A 125 -9.01 7.80 -9.28
CA GLU A 125 -8.62 7.47 -10.65
C GLU A 125 -7.64 6.31 -10.71
N THR A 126 -6.60 6.34 -9.87
CA THR A 126 -5.59 5.28 -9.78
C THR A 126 -6.23 3.95 -9.39
N ILE A 127 -7.16 3.96 -8.43
CA ILE A 127 -7.86 2.74 -7.97
C ILE A 127 -8.71 2.16 -9.09
N LEU A 128 -9.51 2.98 -9.78
CA LEU A 128 -10.35 2.53 -10.89
C LEU A 128 -9.50 2.01 -12.05
N ARG A 129 -8.44 2.72 -12.40
CA ARG A 129 -7.47 2.31 -13.43
C ARG A 129 -6.85 0.94 -13.12
N ARG A 130 -6.35 0.75 -11.91
CA ARG A 130 -5.78 -0.54 -11.47
C ARG A 130 -6.80 -1.67 -11.49
N ALA A 131 -8.05 -1.39 -11.08
CA ALA A 131 -9.12 -2.38 -11.13
C ALA A 131 -9.43 -2.83 -12.56
N LEU A 132 -9.50 -1.91 -13.54
CA LEU A 132 -9.69 -2.23 -14.95
C LEU A 132 -8.50 -2.99 -15.52
N GLN A 133 -7.25 -2.51 -15.31
CA GLN A 133 -6.02 -3.17 -15.76
C GLN A 133 -5.92 -4.61 -15.26
N PHE A 134 -6.27 -4.84 -13.99
CA PHE A 134 -6.29 -6.20 -13.44
C PHE A 134 -7.28 -7.10 -14.20
N GLY A 135 -8.49 -6.62 -14.47
CA GLY A 135 -9.49 -7.36 -15.26
C GLY A 135 -9.00 -7.68 -16.66
N MET A 136 -8.50 -6.69 -17.37
CA MET A 136 -7.98 -6.85 -18.74
C MET A 136 -6.81 -7.84 -18.83
N LYS A 137 -5.95 -7.86 -17.80
CA LYS A 137 -4.85 -8.83 -17.72
C LYS A 137 -5.34 -10.27 -17.52
N GLN A 138 -6.40 -10.47 -16.73
CA GLN A 138 -6.94 -11.80 -16.41
C GLN A 138 -7.89 -12.33 -17.50
N HIS A 139 -8.64 -11.44 -18.14
CA HIS A 139 -9.66 -11.74 -19.14
C HIS A 139 -9.55 -10.79 -20.34
N PRO A 140 -8.46 -10.90 -21.14
CA PRO A 140 -8.22 -10.00 -22.28
C PRO A 140 -9.29 -10.09 -23.38
N GLU A 141 -10.06 -11.18 -23.38
CA GLU A 141 -11.15 -11.44 -24.33
C GLU A 141 -12.48 -10.74 -23.97
N ALA A 142 -12.61 -10.25 -22.72
CA ALA A 142 -13.85 -9.65 -22.23
C ALA A 142 -14.02 -8.21 -22.74
N ASP A 143 -15.27 -7.78 -22.86
CA ASP A 143 -15.62 -6.42 -23.26
C ASP A 143 -15.58 -5.43 -22.09
N PHE A 144 -15.80 -4.15 -22.41
CA PHE A 144 -15.81 -3.08 -21.40
C PHE A 144 -16.90 -3.31 -20.34
N GLU A 145 -18.08 -3.76 -20.71
CA GLU A 145 -19.21 -3.95 -19.77
C GLU A 145 -18.86 -4.99 -18.71
N TRP A 146 -18.24 -6.09 -19.12
CA TRP A 146 -17.75 -7.10 -18.20
C TRP A 146 -16.68 -6.55 -17.24
N HIS A 147 -15.68 -5.81 -17.77
CA HIS A 147 -14.62 -5.23 -16.95
C HIS A 147 -15.16 -4.18 -15.97
N PHE A 148 -16.10 -3.36 -16.42
CA PHE A 148 -16.76 -2.37 -15.56
C PHE A 148 -17.54 -3.03 -14.44
N GLU A 149 -18.41 -4.00 -14.74
CA GLU A 149 -19.22 -4.64 -13.69
C GLU A 149 -18.35 -5.36 -12.65
N ARG A 150 -17.31 -6.07 -13.09
CA ARG A 150 -16.34 -6.68 -12.20
C ARG A 150 -15.62 -5.65 -11.31
N ALA A 151 -15.19 -4.53 -11.90
CA ALA A 151 -14.56 -3.45 -11.15
C ALA A 151 -15.55 -2.81 -10.15
N TYR A 152 -16.79 -2.58 -10.57
CA TYR A 152 -17.83 -2.01 -9.71
C TYR A 152 -18.11 -2.90 -8.50
N GLN A 153 -18.28 -4.21 -8.68
CA GLN A 153 -18.47 -5.15 -7.57
C GLN A 153 -17.28 -5.14 -6.61
N HIS A 154 -16.06 -5.12 -7.14
CA HIS A 154 -14.86 -5.01 -6.31
C HIS A 154 -14.82 -3.68 -5.51
N MET A 155 -15.25 -2.57 -6.11
CA MET A 155 -15.33 -1.28 -5.40
C MET A 155 -16.36 -1.33 -4.26
N LEU A 156 -17.52 -1.93 -4.51
CA LEU A 156 -18.55 -2.12 -3.47
C LEU A 156 -18.03 -2.94 -2.30
N GLU A 157 -17.43 -4.08 -2.57
CA GLU A 157 -16.91 -4.98 -1.53
C GLU A 157 -15.80 -4.35 -0.69
N LYS A 158 -14.95 -3.56 -1.31
CA LYS A 158 -13.75 -3.04 -0.65
C LYS A 158 -13.94 -1.65 -0.06
N TYR A 159 -14.53 -0.71 -0.80
CA TYR A 159 -14.48 0.73 -0.46
C TYR A 159 -15.83 1.34 -0.08
N ALA A 160 -16.97 0.75 -0.45
CA ALA A 160 -18.29 1.26 -0.07
C ALA A 160 -18.47 1.28 1.46
N GLU A 161 -19.54 1.92 1.93
CA GLU A 161 -19.89 1.85 3.34
C GLU A 161 -20.12 0.40 3.75
N GLY A 162 -19.46 -0.04 4.81
CA GLY A 162 -19.46 -1.45 5.24
C GLY A 162 -18.47 -2.36 4.50
N GLY A 163 -17.77 -1.87 3.48
CA GLY A 163 -16.69 -2.59 2.80
C GLY A 163 -15.54 -2.97 3.75
N TYR A 164 -14.64 -3.87 3.29
CA TYR A 164 -13.58 -4.38 4.17
C TYR A 164 -12.39 -3.44 4.34
N MET A 165 -12.28 -2.35 3.54
CA MET A 165 -11.21 -1.35 3.72
C MET A 165 -11.32 -0.68 5.09
N ARG A 166 -10.21 -0.63 5.80
CA ARG A 166 -10.09 0.04 7.09
C ARG A 166 -8.99 1.10 7.04
N LEU A 167 -9.27 2.29 7.52
CA LEU A 167 -8.30 3.31 7.86
C LEU A 167 -7.99 3.19 9.35
N TRP A 168 -6.71 3.13 9.70
CA TRP A 168 -6.30 2.95 11.09
C TRP A 168 -6.01 4.26 11.80
N LEU A 169 -5.47 5.24 11.05
CA LEU A 169 -5.10 6.56 11.58
C LEU A 169 -5.96 7.69 11.01
N HIS A 170 -6.81 7.38 10.04
CA HIS A 170 -7.68 8.35 9.38
C HIS A 170 -6.89 9.56 8.84
N SER A 171 -5.76 9.32 8.15
CA SER A 171 -4.99 10.38 7.54
C SER A 171 -5.87 11.26 6.64
N LYS A 172 -5.62 12.56 6.64
CA LYS A 172 -6.43 13.51 5.86
C LYS A 172 -6.52 13.08 4.39
N ARG A 173 -5.39 12.69 3.82
CA ARG A 173 -5.29 12.19 2.43
C ARG A 173 -6.26 11.03 2.17
N ASN A 174 -6.21 9.99 3.00
CA ASN A 174 -7.02 8.80 2.79
C ASN A 174 -8.50 9.00 3.12
N VAL A 175 -8.82 9.83 4.12
CA VAL A 175 -10.21 10.21 4.44
C VAL A 175 -10.86 10.96 3.28
N GLU A 176 -10.17 11.96 2.72
CA GLU A 176 -10.66 12.73 1.57
C GLU A 176 -10.76 11.84 0.31
N GLY A 177 -9.73 11.03 0.03
CA GLY A 177 -9.74 10.09 -1.09
C GLY A 177 -10.87 9.06 -0.99
N LEU A 178 -11.07 8.47 0.19
CA LEU A 178 -12.16 7.50 0.42
C LEU A 178 -13.54 8.15 0.27
N LYS A 179 -13.71 9.37 0.75
CA LYS A 179 -14.95 10.14 0.57
C LYS A 179 -15.24 10.39 -0.90
N ALA A 180 -14.24 10.82 -1.67
CA ALA A 180 -14.37 11.05 -3.10
C ALA A 180 -14.69 9.74 -3.87
N LEU A 181 -13.97 8.66 -3.55
CA LEU A 181 -14.22 7.35 -4.17
C LEU A 181 -15.62 6.83 -3.86
N ARG A 182 -16.10 6.95 -2.63
CA ARG A 182 -17.48 6.58 -2.25
C ARG A 182 -18.53 7.38 -2.99
N ALA A 183 -18.32 8.67 -3.20
CA ALA A 183 -19.23 9.49 -4.00
C ALA A 183 -19.34 8.95 -5.44
N ILE A 184 -18.22 8.54 -6.04
CA ILE A 184 -18.20 7.92 -7.37
C ILE A 184 -18.90 6.55 -7.37
N ILE A 185 -18.64 5.70 -6.38
CA ILE A 185 -19.26 4.36 -6.27
C ILE A 185 -20.78 4.45 -6.13
N ASN A 186 -21.28 5.43 -5.38
CA ASN A 186 -22.72 5.63 -5.14
C ASN A 186 -23.48 6.13 -6.38
N ASP A 187 -22.79 6.64 -7.39
CA ASP A 187 -23.35 6.98 -8.71
C ASP A 187 -22.77 6.05 -9.77
N LYS A 188 -23.44 4.92 -9.99
CA LYS A 188 -22.98 3.87 -10.92
C LYS A 188 -22.76 4.39 -12.34
N GLU A 189 -23.64 5.27 -12.83
CA GLU A 189 -23.52 5.84 -14.19
C GLU A 189 -22.33 6.80 -14.28
N HIS A 190 -22.11 7.63 -13.26
CA HIS A 190 -20.93 8.49 -13.20
C HIS A 190 -19.64 7.66 -13.15
N MET A 191 -19.59 6.63 -12.31
CA MET A 191 -18.45 5.71 -12.26
C MET A 191 -18.21 5.03 -13.62
N LYS A 192 -19.28 4.61 -14.32
CA LYS A 192 -19.18 3.98 -15.64
C LYS A 192 -18.56 4.91 -16.68
N ASN A 193 -18.94 6.18 -16.68
CA ASN A 193 -18.38 7.19 -17.57
C ASN A 193 -16.88 7.43 -17.31
N ILE A 194 -16.47 7.50 -16.03
CA ILE A 194 -15.04 7.60 -15.66
C ILE A 194 -14.28 6.36 -16.13
N CYS A 195 -14.82 5.16 -15.85
CA CYS A 195 -14.21 3.90 -16.27
C CYS A 195 -14.11 3.77 -17.79
N ALA A 196 -15.09 4.23 -18.56
CA ALA A 196 -15.05 4.23 -20.03
C ALA A 196 -13.92 5.12 -20.55
N THR A 197 -13.74 6.32 -19.98
CA THR A 197 -12.63 7.20 -20.33
C THR A 197 -11.29 6.56 -20.02
N ILE A 198 -11.14 5.97 -18.83
CA ILE A 198 -9.90 5.27 -18.44
C ILE A 198 -9.63 4.10 -19.37
N PHE A 199 -10.66 3.28 -19.70
CA PHE A 199 -10.53 2.10 -20.53
C PHE A 199 -10.02 2.40 -21.95
N GLN A 200 -10.43 3.55 -22.52
CA GLN A 200 -9.94 4.01 -23.82
C GLN A 200 -8.46 4.43 -23.81
N LEU A 201 -7.89 4.69 -22.64
CA LEU A 201 -6.49 5.11 -22.46
C LEU A 201 -5.57 3.96 -22.03
N LEU A 202 -6.10 2.75 -21.87
CA LEU A 202 -5.34 1.55 -21.47
C LEU A 202 -4.99 0.70 -22.68
#